data_9fcec479281aaf24fc34dfd7c450e325
#
_entry.id   9fcec479281aaf24fc34dfd7c450e325
#
_cell.length_a   1.000
_cell.length_b   1.000
_cell.length_c   1.000
_cell.angle_alpha   90.00
_cell.angle_beta   90.00
_cell.angle_gamma   90.00
#
_symmetry.space_group_name_H-M   'P 1'
#
loop_
_entity.id
_entity.type
_entity.pdbx_description
1 polymer ?
#
loop_
_entity_poly.entity_id
_entity_poly.type
_entity_poly.pdbx_seq_one_letter_code
_entity_poly.pdbx_strand_id
1 'polypeptide(L)'
;MIKRIIGTAISLVLSCALFAQEEEIKLQILNQYEETLNSATIAISGNTNEHLVDDSGYFTIKAQPSDVIVISRSGYSDFSSSINELKKAPSITLHKDFSWKDLLNPMFYVINGGLWLLLFIVFAETGLFIGFFLPGDSLLFVAGIYSSNLVHEFFKTIGMGHIRNEWIDLILLTVLISLAGIIGNMVGYWFERKIGPTMYSWRDRFLFKKKYLNDAHEFYEKHGGGAIIFARFLPIIRTFAPIVAGIVQMDRKKFMFYNIVGCVAWVVSMI
;
A
#
# COMPACT_ATOMS: atom_id res chain seq x y z
N MET A 1 12.47 -62.32 37.27
CA MET A 1 13.27 -61.10 37.05
C MET A 1 13.44 -60.80 35.54
N ILE A 2 13.75 -61.75 34.70
CA ILE A 2 13.99 -61.57 33.25
C ILE A 2 12.76 -61.01 32.48
N LYS A 3 11.53 -61.45 32.80
CA LYS A 3 10.30 -60.95 32.15
C LYS A 3 10.02 -59.43 32.40
N ARG A 4 10.48 -58.88 33.51
CA ARG A 4 10.34 -57.44 33.81
C ARG A 4 11.35 -56.58 33.02
N ILE A 5 12.56 -57.12 32.81
CA ILE A 5 13.62 -56.41 32.04
C ILE A 5 13.24 -56.34 30.56
N ILE A 6 12.67 -57.41 30.00
CA ILE A 6 12.21 -57.46 28.60
C ILE A 6 11.03 -56.52 28.39
N GLY A 7 10.11 -56.43 29.33
CA GLY A 7 8.97 -55.51 29.24
C GLY A 7 9.34 -54.02 29.27
N THR A 8 10.34 -53.66 30.09
CA THR A 8 10.87 -52.27 30.15
C THR A 8 11.72 -51.94 28.92
N ALA A 9 12.49 -52.88 28.38
CA ALA A 9 13.27 -52.67 27.17
C ALA A 9 12.34 -52.48 25.93
N ILE A 10 11.28 -53.27 25.80
CA ILE A 10 10.30 -53.14 24.71
C ILE A 10 9.51 -51.82 24.84
N SER A 11 9.14 -51.41 26.06
CA SER A 11 8.49 -50.13 26.29
C SER A 11 9.40 -48.94 25.96
N LEU A 12 10.69 -49.00 26.25
CA LEU A 12 11.67 -47.97 25.92
C LEU A 12 11.94 -47.91 24.39
N VAL A 13 11.99 -49.02 23.70
CA VAL A 13 12.14 -49.05 22.25
C VAL A 13 10.90 -48.58 21.54
N LEU A 14 9.69 -48.89 22.03
CA LEU A 14 8.46 -48.36 21.50
C LEU A 14 8.33 -46.84 21.77
N SER A 15 8.77 -46.34 22.91
CA SER A 15 8.77 -44.89 23.19
C SER A 15 9.77 -44.12 22.33
N CYS A 16 10.94 -44.71 22.03
CA CYS A 16 11.89 -44.12 21.07
C CYS A 16 11.38 -44.13 19.62
N ALA A 17 10.60 -45.16 19.22
CA ALA A 17 10.04 -45.25 17.87
C ALA A 17 8.89 -44.25 17.64
N LEU A 18 8.24 -43.74 18.70
CA LEU A 18 7.18 -42.73 18.60
C LEU A 18 7.70 -41.29 18.41
N PHE A 19 9.01 -41.06 18.54
CA PHE A 19 9.62 -39.73 18.43
C PHE A 19 10.26 -39.42 17.07
N ALA A 20 10.18 -40.28 16.09
CA ALA A 20 10.88 -40.13 14.82
C ALA A 20 9.96 -40.25 13.60
N GLN A 21 8.72 -39.77 13.69
CA GLN A 21 7.89 -39.74 12.50
C GLN A 21 8.17 -38.43 11.75
N GLU A 22 9.01 -38.51 10.73
CA GLU A 22 9.15 -37.43 9.75
C GLU A 22 7.86 -37.30 8.99
N GLU A 23 7.38 -36.07 8.87
CA GLU A 23 6.18 -35.74 8.12
C GLU A 23 6.56 -34.97 6.85
N GLU A 24 5.90 -35.30 5.77
CA GLU A 24 6.06 -34.60 4.51
C GLU A 24 5.08 -33.44 4.43
N ILE A 25 5.61 -32.22 4.28
CA ILE A 25 4.82 -30.99 4.21
C ILE A 25 5.13 -30.31 2.89
N LYS A 26 4.07 -29.95 2.16
CA LYS A 26 4.15 -29.14 0.95
C LYS A 26 3.66 -27.74 1.26
N LEU A 27 4.52 -26.75 1.03
CA LEU A 27 4.25 -25.35 1.30
C LEU A 27 4.58 -24.50 0.09
N GLN A 28 3.97 -23.32 0.00
CA GLN A 28 4.22 -22.33 -1.04
C GLN A 28 4.88 -21.12 -0.43
N ILE A 29 5.88 -20.54 -1.12
CA ILE A 29 6.52 -19.30 -0.72
C ILE A 29 5.99 -18.17 -1.61
N LEU A 30 5.48 -17.13 -0.98
CA LEU A 30 4.96 -15.93 -1.62
C LEU A 30 5.77 -14.72 -1.14
N ASN A 31 5.75 -13.67 -1.93
CA ASN A 31 6.17 -12.36 -1.46
C ASN A 31 4.98 -11.63 -0.80
N GLN A 32 5.24 -10.44 -0.26
CA GLN A 32 4.21 -9.57 0.32
C GLN A 32 3.15 -9.07 -0.70
N TYR A 33 3.36 -9.33 -1.99
CA TYR A 33 2.44 -8.99 -3.10
C TYR A 33 1.66 -10.22 -3.61
N GLU A 34 1.70 -11.33 -2.86
CA GLU A 34 1.09 -12.62 -3.21
C GLU A 34 1.65 -13.27 -4.48
N GLU A 35 2.82 -12.80 -4.94
CA GLU A 35 3.51 -13.43 -6.07
C GLU A 35 4.38 -14.59 -5.58
N THR A 36 4.43 -15.67 -6.36
CA THR A 36 5.24 -16.84 -6.05
C THR A 36 6.73 -16.53 -6.10
N LEU A 37 7.46 -16.95 -5.07
CA LEU A 37 8.90 -16.79 -4.99
C LEU A 37 9.58 -18.10 -5.30
N ASN A 38 10.38 -18.11 -6.36
CA ASN A 38 11.32 -19.19 -6.68
C ASN A 38 12.72 -18.91 -6.09
N SER A 39 13.60 -19.88 -6.13
CA SER A 39 15.02 -19.73 -5.75
C SER A 39 15.24 -19.28 -4.28
N ALA A 40 14.32 -19.60 -3.38
CA ALA A 40 14.57 -19.46 -1.95
C ALA A 40 15.31 -20.70 -1.42
N THR A 41 16.17 -20.49 -0.45
CA THR A 41 16.92 -21.54 0.25
C THR A 41 16.20 -21.89 1.54
N ILE A 42 16.02 -23.19 1.80
CA ILE A 42 15.36 -23.69 2.99
C ILE A 42 16.35 -24.53 3.77
N ALA A 43 16.59 -24.18 5.01
CA ALA A 43 17.42 -24.90 5.95
C ALA A 43 16.59 -25.41 7.14
N ILE A 44 16.82 -26.66 7.54
CA ILE A 44 16.22 -27.21 8.76
C ILE A 44 17.25 -27.07 9.87
N SER A 45 16.85 -26.61 11.03
CA SER A 45 17.72 -26.48 12.20
C SER A 45 18.32 -27.85 12.57
N GLY A 46 19.63 -27.94 12.46
CA GLY A 46 20.39 -29.21 12.73
C GLY A 46 20.70 -30.04 11.50
N ASN A 47 20.24 -29.70 10.31
CA ASN A 47 20.58 -30.39 9.07
C ASN A 47 21.07 -29.39 8.01
N THR A 48 22.25 -29.62 7.43
CA THR A 48 22.89 -28.71 6.45
C THR A 48 22.39 -28.91 5.02
N ASN A 49 21.38 -29.76 4.80
CA ASN A 49 20.82 -29.95 3.48
C ASN A 49 19.93 -28.75 3.11
N GLU A 50 20.41 -27.91 2.20
CA GLU A 50 19.63 -26.82 1.62
C GLU A 50 18.67 -27.41 0.57
N HIS A 51 17.39 -27.13 0.73
CA HIS A 51 16.38 -27.45 -0.26
C HIS A 51 16.07 -26.21 -1.09
N LEU A 52 16.11 -26.35 -2.41
CA LEU A 52 15.74 -25.27 -3.33
C LEU A 52 14.25 -25.33 -3.63
N VAL A 53 13.63 -24.17 -3.68
CA VAL A 53 12.24 -24.00 -4.09
C VAL A 53 12.16 -24.14 -5.61
N ASP A 54 11.16 -24.85 -6.11
CA ASP A 54 10.91 -25.00 -7.55
C ASP A 54 10.46 -23.70 -8.22
N ASP A 55 10.38 -23.70 -9.55
CA ASP A 55 9.96 -22.52 -10.33
C ASP A 55 8.49 -22.12 -10.07
N SER A 56 7.69 -23.00 -9.50
CA SER A 56 6.30 -22.75 -9.12
C SER A 56 6.14 -22.19 -7.71
N GLY A 57 7.25 -21.98 -6.99
CA GLY A 57 7.27 -21.47 -5.62
C GLY A 57 6.88 -22.52 -4.56
N TYR A 58 6.75 -23.80 -4.95
CA TYR A 58 6.46 -24.87 -4.01
C TYR A 58 7.72 -25.59 -3.59
N PHE A 59 7.71 -26.08 -2.36
CA PHE A 59 8.70 -27.01 -1.86
C PHE A 59 8.04 -28.08 -1.00
N THR A 60 8.67 -29.23 -0.97
CA THR A 60 8.27 -30.36 -0.13
C THR A 60 9.42 -30.72 0.78
N ILE A 61 9.16 -30.80 2.06
CA ILE A 61 10.18 -31.08 3.07
C ILE A 61 9.72 -32.20 4.00
N LYS A 62 10.67 -33.08 4.40
CA LYS A 62 10.46 -34.08 5.42
C LYS A 62 11.18 -33.63 6.68
N ALA A 63 10.42 -33.41 7.74
CA ALA A 63 10.95 -32.91 8.99
C ALA A 63 10.10 -33.37 10.19
N GLN A 64 10.69 -33.30 11.38
CA GLN A 64 9.97 -33.59 12.62
C GLN A 64 9.09 -32.40 13.01
N PRO A 65 7.96 -32.62 13.71
CA PRO A 65 7.08 -31.55 14.16
C PRO A 65 7.75 -30.46 14.99
N SER A 66 8.83 -30.79 15.69
CA SER A 66 9.60 -29.85 16.53
C SER A 66 10.68 -29.08 15.77
N ASP A 67 11.00 -29.47 14.53
CA ASP A 67 12.07 -28.84 13.77
C ASP A 67 11.71 -27.40 13.41
N VAL A 68 12.71 -26.53 13.38
CA VAL A 68 12.60 -25.16 12.95
C VAL A 68 13.16 -25.06 11.55
N ILE A 69 12.36 -24.52 10.65
CA ILE A 69 12.76 -24.21 9.29
C ILE A 69 13.16 -22.75 9.22
N VAL A 70 14.26 -22.47 8.57
CA VAL A 70 14.71 -21.13 8.20
C VAL A 70 14.63 -21.03 6.67
N ILE A 71 13.91 -20.04 6.20
CA ILE A 71 13.75 -19.74 4.78
C ILE A 71 14.42 -18.40 4.51
N SER A 72 15.40 -18.41 3.62
CA SER A 72 16.16 -17.24 3.24
C SER A 72 16.17 -17.02 1.73
N ARG A 73 16.16 -15.75 1.33
CA ARG A 73 16.29 -15.33 -0.07
C ARG A 73 16.97 -13.98 -0.15
N SER A 74 17.88 -13.82 -1.09
CA SER A 74 18.55 -12.53 -1.29
C SER A 74 17.55 -11.39 -1.54
N GLY A 75 17.65 -10.31 -0.76
CA GLY A 75 16.75 -9.14 -0.81
C GLY A 75 15.42 -9.30 -0.07
N TYR A 76 15.30 -10.33 0.78
CA TYR A 76 14.15 -10.58 1.65
C TYR A 76 14.64 -10.88 3.07
N SER A 77 13.83 -10.51 4.05
CA SER A 77 14.09 -10.85 5.45
C SER A 77 13.92 -12.36 5.68
N ASP A 78 14.83 -12.96 6.43
CA ASP A 78 14.75 -14.38 6.77
C ASP A 78 13.50 -14.69 7.59
N PHE A 79 12.84 -15.79 7.25
CA PHE A 79 11.68 -16.29 7.96
C PHE A 79 12.05 -17.58 8.70
N SER A 80 11.68 -17.68 9.98
CA SER A 80 11.87 -18.89 10.77
C SER A 80 10.58 -19.28 11.48
N SER A 81 10.21 -20.56 11.41
CA SER A 81 9.04 -21.10 12.09
C SER A 81 9.17 -22.59 12.34
N SER A 82 8.40 -23.10 13.30
CA SER A 82 8.33 -24.53 13.56
C SER A 82 7.39 -25.23 12.57
N ILE A 83 7.67 -26.51 12.32
CA ILE A 83 6.82 -27.35 11.45
C ILE A 83 5.36 -27.36 11.91
N ASN A 84 5.13 -27.38 13.22
CA ASN A 84 3.78 -27.38 13.77
C ASN A 84 2.98 -26.11 13.46
N GLU A 85 3.63 -24.96 13.37
CA GLU A 85 2.99 -23.70 13.00
C GLU A 85 2.71 -23.65 11.50
N LEU A 86 3.65 -24.14 10.69
CA LEU A 86 3.53 -24.16 9.24
C LEU A 86 2.42 -25.06 8.71
N LYS A 87 2.07 -26.12 9.42
CA LYS A 87 0.91 -26.95 9.09
C LYS A 87 -0.42 -26.21 9.10
N LYS A 88 -0.51 -25.12 9.84
CA LYS A 88 -1.73 -24.31 9.95
C LYS A 88 -1.85 -23.27 8.83
N ALA A 89 -0.75 -23.03 8.11
CA ALA A 89 -0.69 -22.03 7.05
C ALA A 89 -0.21 -22.69 5.75
N PRO A 90 -1.03 -22.70 4.67
CA PRO A 90 -0.66 -23.33 3.40
C PRO A 90 0.43 -22.57 2.64
N SER A 91 0.72 -21.35 3.02
CA SER A 91 1.69 -20.47 2.36
C SER A 91 2.48 -19.66 3.37
N ILE A 92 3.71 -19.33 3.00
CA ILE A 92 4.64 -18.53 3.78
C ILE A 92 4.93 -17.26 3.01
N THR A 93 4.77 -16.11 3.66
CA THR A 93 5.05 -14.81 3.06
C THR A 93 6.40 -14.29 3.52
N LEU A 94 7.33 -14.09 2.57
CA LEU A 94 8.59 -13.40 2.81
C LEU A 94 8.42 -11.91 2.56
N HIS A 95 8.91 -11.10 3.50
CA HIS A 95 8.92 -9.65 3.37
C HIS A 95 10.20 -9.19 2.70
N LYS A 96 10.05 -8.42 1.61
CA LYS A 96 11.18 -7.83 0.91
C LYS A 96 11.86 -6.79 1.78
N ASP A 97 13.18 -6.78 1.78
CA ASP A 97 13.95 -5.72 2.43
C ASP A 97 13.68 -4.37 1.76
N PHE A 98 13.58 -3.32 2.58
CA PHE A 98 13.29 -1.97 2.08
C PHE A 98 14.36 -1.49 1.10
N SER A 99 13.93 -1.04 -0.06
CA SER A 99 14.75 -0.33 -1.04
C SER A 99 14.15 1.03 -1.36
N TRP A 100 14.97 2.03 -1.60
CA TRP A 100 14.50 3.36 -2.03
C TRP A 100 13.65 3.32 -3.31
N LYS A 101 13.83 2.30 -4.16
CA LYS A 101 12.99 2.08 -5.34
C LYS A 101 11.56 1.67 -5.00
N ASP A 102 11.33 1.11 -3.81
CA ASP A 102 9.99 0.70 -3.37
C ASP A 102 9.08 1.91 -3.13
N LEU A 103 9.66 3.10 -2.86
CA LEU A 103 8.90 4.35 -2.77
C LEU A 103 8.26 4.78 -4.11
N LEU A 104 8.70 4.25 -5.23
CA LEU A 104 8.07 4.48 -6.54
C LEU A 104 7.01 3.42 -6.87
N ASN A 105 6.90 2.36 -6.05
CA ASN A 105 5.93 1.29 -6.25
C ASN A 105 4.63 1.59 -5.48
N PRO A 106 3.49 1.82 -6.17
CA PRO A 106 2.21 2.10 -5.51
C PRO A 106 1.77 0.99 -4.54
N MET A 107 2.07 -0.27 -4.89
CA MET A 107 1.73 -1.43 -4.07
C MET A 107 2.42 -1.42 -2.70
N PHE A 108 3.63 -0.85 -2.61
CA PHE A 108 4.32 -0.67 -1.34
C PHE A 108 3.49 0.13 -0.34
N TYR A 109 2.84 1.21 -0.78
CA TYR A 109 2.00 2.06 0.07
C TYR A 109 0.71 1.37 0.50
N VAL A 110 0.10 0.59 -0.42
CA VAL A 110 -1.13 -0.15 -0.14
C VAL A 110 -0.89 -1.23 0.93
N ILE A 111 0.19 -2.00 0.81
CA ILE A 111 0.48 -3.11 1.73
C ILE A 111 0.99 -2.63 3.09
N ASN A 112 1.89 -1.63 3.12
CA ASN A 112 2.55 -1.23 4.36
C ASN A 112 1.79 -0.15 5.13
N GLY A 113 0.99 0.68 4.45
CA GLY A 113 0.31 1.82 5.05
C GLY A 113 -1.21 1.73 5.04
N GLY A 114 -1.76 0.78 4.30
CA GLY A 114 -3.19 0.61 4.19
C GLY A 114 -3.94 1.86 3.74
N LEU A 115 -5.22 1.92 4.08
CA LEU A 115 -6.08 3.04 3.68
C LEU A 115 -5.67 4.38 4.30
N TRP A 116 -5.14 4.40 5.52
CA TRP A 116 -4.73 5.64 6.19
C TRP A 116 -3.61 6.37 5.45
N LEU A 117 -2.58 5.63 5.07
CA LEU A 117 -1.45 6.21 4.33
C LEU A 117 -1.89 6.66 2.93
N LEU A 118 -2.75 5.89 2.27
CA LEU A 118 -3.32 6.25 0.98
C LEU A 118 -4.10 7.57 1.06
N LEU A 119 -4.99 7.73 2.03
CA LEU A 119 -5.75 8.96 2.22
C LEU A 119 -4.83 10.15 2.51
N PHE A 120 -3.78 9.94 3.33
CA PHE A 120 -2.79 10.98 3.60
C PHE A 120 -2.00 11.37 2.35
N ILE A 121 -1.58 10.41 1.51
CA ILE A 121 -0.87 10.68 0.26
C ILE A 121 -1.76 11.49 -0.69
N VAL A 122 -3.02 11.09 -0.89
CA VAL A 122 -3.97 11.81 -1.74
C VAL A 122 -4.20 13.23 -1.21
N PHE A 123 -4.37 13.39 0.10
CA PHE A 123 -4.48 14.71 0.73
C PHE A 123 -3.23 15.56 0.49
N ALA A 124 -2.03 15.00 0.70
CA ALA A 124 -0.76 15.70 0.53
C ALA A 124 -0.49 16.07 -0.94
N GLU A 125 -0.81 15.16 -1.86
CA GLU A 125 -0.66 15.39 -3.30
C GLU A 125 -1.56 16.51 -3.81
N THR A 126 -2.80 16.56 -3.32
CA THR A 126 -3.77 17.56 -3.78
C THR A 126 -3.66 18.89 -3.04
N GLY A 127 -3.18 18.88 -1.79
CA GLY A 127 -3.15 20.06 -0.92
C GLY A 127 -1.78 20.65 -0.65
N LEU A 128 -0.76 19.83 -0.69
CA LEU A 128 0.60 20.24 -0.40
C LEU A 128 1.45 20.08 -1.66
N PHE A 129 2.21 21.10 -2.02
CA PHE A 129 3.07 21.09 -3.21
C PHE A 129 4.07 19.90 -3.26
N ILE A 130 4.31 19.29 -2.12
CA ILE A 130 5.21 18.13 -1.94
C ILE A 130 4.66 16.88 -2.65
N GLY A 131 3.34 16.77 -2.83
CA GLY A 131 2.70 15.61 -3.45
C GLY A 131 3.03 15.36 -4.92
N PHE A 132 3.64 16.33 -5.62
CA PHE A 132 4.06 16.17 -7.02
C PHE A 132 5.01 14.98 -7.25
N PHE A 133 5.76 14.58 -6.23
CA PHE A 133 6.72 13.46 -6.31
C PHE A 133 6.10 12.10 -5.94
N LEU A 134 4.86 12.05 -5.50
CA LEU A 134 4.19 10.83 -5.08
C LEU A 134 3.42 10.19 -6.26
N PRO A 135 3.38 8.86 -6.36
CA PRO A 135 2.73 8.15 -7.47
C PRO A 135 1.21 8.04 -7.29
N GLY A 136 0.50 9.19 -7.05
CA GLY A 136 -0.90 9.22 -6.64
C GLY A 136 -1.87 8.56 -7.62
N ASP A 137 -1.78 8.82 -8.94
CA ASP A 137 -2.68 8.23 -9.93
C ASP A 137 -2.54 6.71 -9.98
N SER A 138 -1.29 6.22 -10.01
CA SER A 138 -1.02 4.78 -9.98
C SER A 138 -1.48 4.16 -8.66
N LEU A 139 -1.39 4.92 -7.56
CA LEU A 139 -1.85 4.46 -6.24
C LEU A 139 -3.37 4.33 -6.19
N LEU A 140 -4.13 5.25 -6.79
CA LEU A 140 -5.59 5.16 -6.87
C LEU A 140 -6.03 3.92 -7.66
N PHE A 141 -5.39 3.66 -8.79
CA PHE A 141 -5.69 2.49 -9.62
C PHE A 141 -5.46 1.18 -8.84
N VAL A 142 -4.31 1.05 -8.18
CA VAL A 142 -4.02 -0.13 -7.34
C VAL A 142 -4.99 -0.22 -6.16
N ALA A 143 -5.33 0.91 -5.53
CA ALA A 143 -6.29 0.94 -4.44
C ALA A 143 -7.69 0.47 -4.87
N GLY A 144 -8.12 0.76 -6.10
CA GLY A 144 -9.37 0.25 -6.66
C GLY A 144 -9.40 -1.27 -6.72
N ILE A 145 -8.32 -1.89 -7.22
CA ILE A 145 -8.18 -3.35 -7.28
C ILE A 145 -8.24 -3.99 -5.89
N TYR A 146 -7.60 -3.37 -4.89
CA TYR A 146 -7.54 -3.87 -3.51
C TYR A 146 -8.59 -3.23 -2.57
N SER A 147 -9.67 -2.66 -3.13
CA SER A 147 -10.67 -1.90 -2.38
C SER A 147 -11.26 -2.67 -1.19
N SER A 148 -11.64 -3.92 -1.40
CA SER A 148 -12.25 -4.76 -0.37
C SER A 148 -11.28 -5.06 0.79
N ASN A 149 -10.01 -5.28 0.49
CA ASN A 149 -9.00 -5.53 1.52
C ASN A 149 -8.71 -4.26 2.32
N LEU A 150 -8.50 -3.12 1.65
CA LEU A 150 -8.23 -1.83 2.27
C LEU A 150 -9.37 -1.37 3.19
N VAL A 151 -10.60 -1.49 2.72
CA VAL A 151 -11.79 -1.08 3.49
C VAL A 151 -12.00 -2.02 4.68
N HIS A 152 -11.87 -3.33 4.48
CA HIS A 152 -12.01 -4.29 5.57
C HIS A 152 -10.97 -4.07 6.69
N GLU A 153 -9.71 -3.88 6.31
CA GLU A 153 -8.63 -3.61 7.26
C GLU A 153 -8.84 -2.28 8.00
N PHE A 154 -9.31 -1.25 7.31
CA PHE A 154 -9.65 0.03 7.89
C PHE A 154 -10.73 -0.10 8.97
N PHE A 155 -11.85 -0.79 8.69
CA PHE A 155 -12.90 -1.01 9.67
C PHE A 155 -12.45 -1.86 10.84
N LYS A 156 -11.62 -2.87 10.60
CA LYS A 156 -11.00 -3.68 11.64
C LYS A 156 -10.13 -2.82 12.57
N THR A 157 -9.37 -1.88 12.02
CA THR A 157 -8.51 -0.96 12.81
C THR A 157 -9.34 -0.03 13.70
N ILE A 158 -10.52 0.39 13.25
CA ILE A 158 -11.45 1.24 14.04
C ILE A 158 -12.29 0.41 15.04
N GLY A 159 -12.17 -0.93 15.02
CA GLY A 159 -12.93 -1.82 15.91
C GLY A 159 -14.38 -2.03 15.46
N MET A 160 -14.72 -1.72 14.23
CA MET A 160 -16.06 -1.93 13.66
C MET A 160 -16.08 -3.18 12.79
N GLY A 161 -17.13 -4.00 12.94
CA GLY A 161 -17.38 -5.12 12.03
C GLY A 161 -17.80 -4.60 10.66
N HIS A 162 -17.25 -5.20 9.60
CA HIS A 162 -17.59 -4.86 8.23
C HIS A 162 -17.96 -6.12 7.45
N ILE A 163 -19.11 -6.09 6.75
CA ILE A 163 -19.53 -7.16 5.86
C ILE A 163 -18.91 -6.88 4.50
N ARG A 164 -18.03 -7.77 4.04
CA ARG A 164 -17.37 -7.65 2.74
C ARG A 164 -18.39 -7.68 1.60
N ASN A 165 -18.40 -6.60 0.82
CA ASN A 165 -19.15 -6.50 -0.42
C ASN A 165 -18.35 -5.61 -1.39
N GLU A 166 -17.88 -6.18 -2.48
CA GLU A 166 -16.99 -5.53 -3.42
C GLU A 166 -17.50 -4.17 -3.91
N TRP A 167 -18.80 -4.06 -4.21
CA TRP A 167 -19.40 -2.81 -4.69
C TRP A 167 -19.51 -1.76 -3.59
N ILE A 168 -19.87 -2.17 -2.37
CA ILE A 168 -19.95 -1.25 -1.23
C ILE A 168 -18.56 -0.76 -0.86
N ASP A 169 -17.57 -1.66 -0.86
CA ASP A 169 -16.18 -1.36 -0.54
C ASP A 169 -15.60 -0.38 -1.55
N LEU A 170 -15.86 -0.60 -2.85
CA LEU A 170 -15.41 0.28 -3.92
C LEU A 170 -16.04 1.68 -3.80
N ILE A 171 -17.35 1.76 -3.55
CA ILE A 171 -18.04 3.04 -3.37
C ILE A 171 -17.50 3.77 -2.14
N LEU A 172 -17.31 3.07 -1.03
CA LEU A 172 -16.81 3.63 0.20
C LEU A 172 -15.38 4.16 0.05
N LEU A 173 -14.51 3.38 -0.60
CA LEU A 173 -13.16 3.79 -0.95
C LEU A 173 -13.18 5.07 -1.80
N THR A 174 -14.00 5.10 -2.85
CA THR A 174 -14.18 6.26 -3.74
C THR A 174 -14.61 7.50 -2.98
N VAL A 175 -15.55 7.37 -2.04
CA VAL A 175 -16.01 8.48 -1.19
C VAL A 175 -14.89 8.98 -0.27
N LEU A 176 -14.18 8.07 0.41
CA LEU A 176 -13.10 8.44 1.33
C LEU A 176 -11.94 9.15 0.60
N ILE A 177 -11.52 8.62 -0.54
CA ILE A 177 -10.48 9.23 -1.37
C ILE A 177 -10.94 10.60 -1.91
N SER A 178 -12.19 10.70 -2.36
CA SER A 178 -12.74 11.98 -2.82
C SER A 178 -12.75 13.03 -1.70
N LEU A 179 -13.13 12.64 -0.48
CA LEU A 179 -13.08 13.53 0.68
C LEU A 179 -11.66 13.98 0.99
N ALA A 180 -10.69 13.06 0.99
CA ALA A 180 -9.28 13.41 1.22
C ALA A 180 -8.77 14.41 0.16
N GLY A 181 -9.08 14.21 -1.11
CA GLY A 181 -8.71 15.11 -2.20
C GLY A 181 -9.40 16.47 -2.12
N ILE A 182 -10.70 16.52 -1.78
CA ILE A 182 -11.45 17.76 -1.60
C ILE A 182 -10.85 18.58 -0.45
N ILE A 183 -10.59 17.94 0.69
CA ILE A 183 -10.01 18.59 1.87
C ILE A 183 -8.59 19.08 1.57
N GLY A 184 -7.77 18.26 0.90
CA GLY A 184 -6.43 18.65 0.47
C GLY A 184 -6.44 19.93 -0.36
N ASN A 185 -7.26 19.97 -1.41
CA ASN A 185 -7.38 21.18 -2.24
C ASN A 185 -7.92 22.39 -1.49
N MET A 186 -8.83 22.19 -0.53
CA MET A 186 -9.30 23.29 0.31
C MET A 186 -8.18 23.90 1.13
N VAL A 187 -7.34 23.05 1.72
CA VAL A 187 -6.18 23.49 2.50
C VAL A 187 -5.19 24.23 1.61
N GLY A 188 -4.87 23.68 0.42
CA GLY A 188 -4.00 24.33 -0.56
C GLY A 188 -4.54 25.69 -0.99
N TYR A 189 -5.82 25.75 -1.41
CA TYR A 189 -6.47 26.99 -1.79
C TYR A 189 -6.49 28.05 -0.65
N TRP A 190 -6.79 27.62 0.59
CA TRP A 190 -6.82 28.52 1.74
C TRP A 190 -5.43 29.09 2.05
N PHE A 191 -4.42 28.22 2.00
CA PHE A 191 -3.03 28.61 2.24
C PHE A 191 -2.55 29.63 1.20
N GLU A 192 -2.76 29.33 -0.08
CA GLU A 192 -2.34 30.19 -1.19
C GLU A 192 -3.14 31.48 -1.26
N ARG A 193 -4.43 31.45 -0.91
CA ARG A 193 -5.26 32.66 -0.80
C ARG A 193 -4.73 33.63 0.26
N LYS A 194 -4.13 33.10 1.34
CA LYS A 194 -3.51 33.92 2.40
C LYS A 194 -2.16 34.48 1.98
N ILE A 195 -1.37 33.72 1.25
CA ILE A 195 -0.02 34.08 0.83
C ILE A 195 -0.01 34.82 -0.52
N GLY A 196 -0.94 34.54 -1.40
CA GLY A 196 -1.02 35.07 -2.76
C GLY A 196 -0.84 36.60 -2.87
N PRO A 197 -1.52 37.43 -2.06
CA PRO A 197 -1.31 38.87 -2.07
C PRO A 197 0.15 39.29 -1.82
N THR A 198 0.84 38.55 -0.96
CA THR A 198 2.26 38.78 -0.66
C THR A 198 3.14 38.43 -1.85
N MET A 199 2.76 37.44 -2.65
CA MET A 199 3.52 37.01 -3.84
C MET A 199 3.52 38.12 -4.94
N TYR A 200 2.45 38.91 -5.06
CA TYR A 200 2.42 40.05 -5.97
C TYR A 200 3.42 41.15 -5.59
N SER A 201 3.86 41.19 -4.33
CA SER A 201 4.87 42.14 -3.87
C SER A 201 6.31 41.66 -4.10
N TRP A 202 6.49 40.36 -4.43
CA TRP A 202 7.82 39.79 -4.66
C TRP A 202 8.43 40.32 -5.96
N ARG A 203 9.77 40.45 -5.97
CA ARG A 203 10.50 40.78 -7.20
C ARG A 203 10.48 39.61 -8.17
N ASP A 204 10.35 39.92 -9.46
CA ASP A 204 10.43 38.92 -10.51
C ASP A 204 11.74 38.12 -10.39
N ARG A 205 11.60 36.79 -10.26
CA ARG A 205 12.69 35.82 -10.25
C ARG A 205 12.45 34.78 -11.33
N PHE A 206 13.45 33.95 -11.61
CA PHE A 206 13.44 32.94 -12.67
C PHE A 206 12.19 32.04 -12.66
N LEU A 207 11.74 31.62 -11.47
CA LEU A 207 10.56 30.75 -11.29
C LEU A 207 9.25 31.51 -11.06
N PHE A 208 9.28 32.78 -10.63
CA PHE A 208 8.11 33.60 -10.32
C PHE A 208 8.15 34.91 -11.07
N LYS A 209 7.35 35.01 -12.14
CA LYS A 209 7.12 36.25 -12.88
C LYS A 209 5.67 36.68 -12.70
N LYS A 210 5.44 37.95 -12.41
CA LYS A 210 4.11 38.57 -12.30
C LYS A 210 3.25 38.33 -13.55
N LYS A 211 3.90 38.21 -14.72
CA LYS A 211 3.23 37.87 -15.97
C LYS A 211 2.47 36.54 -15.86
N TYR A 212 3.04 35.49 -15.29
CA TYR A 212 2.37 34.18 -15.17
C TYR A 212 1.15 34.23 -14.23
N LEU A 213 1.19 35.08 -13.19
CA LEU A 213 0.04 35.31 -12.31
C LEU A 213 -1.10 36.04 -13.04
N ASN A 214 -0.77 37.04 -13.85
CA ASN A 214 -1.75 37.78 -14.64
C ASN A 214 -2.36 36.89 -15.75
N ASP A 215 -1.51 36.11 -16.45
CA ASP A 215 -1.95 35.16 -17.48
C ASP A 215 -2.90 34.10 -16.86
N ALA A 216 -2.60 33.61 -15.65
CA ALA A 216 -3.44 32.69 -14.90
C ALA A 216 -4.77 33.33 -14.48
N HIS A 217 -4.74 34.59 -14.03
CA HIS A 217 -5.96 35.34 -13.69
C HIS A 217 -6.88 35.53 -14.91
N GLU A 218 -6.31 35.97 -16.03
CA GLU A 218 -7.04 36.13 -17.30
C GLU A 218 -7.61 34.80 -17.80
N PHE A 219 -6.84 33.71 -17.69
CA PHE A 219 -7.27 32.36 -18.03
C PHE A 219 -8.50 31.93 -17.20
N TYR A 220 -8.50 32.22 -15.88
CA TYR A 220 -9.63 31.92 -15.01
C TYR A 220 -10.84 32.78 -15.30
N GLU A 221 -10.67 34.06 -15.60
CA GLU A 221 -11.76 34.94 -16.00
C GLU A 221 -12.42 34.49 -17.32
N LYS A 222 -11.60 34.05 -18.28
CA LYS A 222 -12.07 33.61 -19.60
C LYS A 222 -12.74 32.24 -19.58
N HIS A 223 -12.20 31.28 -18.86
CA HIS A 223 -12.67 29.88 -18.87
C HIS A 223 -13.49 29.52 -17.64
N GLY A 224 -13.56 30.39 -16.66
CA GLY A 224 -14.30 30.16 -15.43
C GLY A 224 -13.80 28.96 -14.63
N GLY A 225 -14.64 28.49 -13.72
CA GLY A 225 -14.30 27.35 -12.86
C GLY A 225 -14.21 25.99 -13.56
N GLY A 226 -14.73 25.87 -14.79
CA GLY A 226 -14.57 24.65 -15.60
C GLY A 226 -13.11 24.27 -15.82
N ALA A 227 -12.22 25.26 -15.88
CA ALA A 227 -10.78 25.06 -15.98
C ALA A 227 -10.23 24.19 -14.82
N ILE A 228 -10.79 24.33 -13.61
CA ILE A 228 -10.39 23.53 -12.42
C ILE A 228 -10.73 22.06 -12.63
N ILE A 229 -11.88 21.74 -13.21
CA ILE A 229 -12.28 20.36 -13.49
C ILE A 229 -11.32 19.73 -14.49
N PHE A 230 -11.10 20.40 -15.64
CA PHE A 230 -10.20 19.88 -16.68
C PHE A 230 -8.75 19.77 -16.21
N ALA A 231 -8.27 20.71 -15.41
CA ALA A 231 -6.93 20.71 -14.84
C ALA A 231 -6.63 19.41 -14.06
N ARG A 232 -7.64 18.80 -13.45
CA ARG A 232 -7.45 17.56 -12.65
C ARG A 232 -7.06 16.34 -13.45
N PHE A 233 -7.42 16.29 -14.73
CA PHE A 233 -7.05 15.20 -15.62
C PHE A 233 -5.63 15.36 -16.19
N LEU A 234 -4.98 16.49 -15.91
CA LEU A 234 -3.60 16.75 -16.32
C LEU A 234 -2.69 16.67 -15.08
N PRO A 235 -1.84 15.63 -14.95
CA PRO A 235 -1.11 15.32 -13.70
C PRO A 235 -0.33 16.51 -13.11
N ILE A 236 0.34 17.30 -13.95
CA ILE A 236 1.10 18.47 -13.52
C ILE A 236 0.16 19.62 -13.15
N ILE A 237 -0.84 19.89 -14.00
CA ILE A 237 -1.69 21.09 -13.87
C ILE A 237 -2.63 20.98 -12.67
N ARG A 238 -3.07 19.76 -12.31
CA ARG A 238 -3.99 19.55 -11.17
C ARG A 238 -3.41 20.01 -9.83
N THR A 239 -2.10 19.84 -9.62
CA THR A 239 -1.43 20.27 -8.38
C THR A 239 -1.31 21.78 -8.31
N PHE A 240 -1.23 22.47 -9.45
CA PHE A 240 -1.14 23.91 -9.55
C PHE A 240 -2.51 24.60 -9.55
N ALA A 241 -3.57 23.94 -9.99
CA ALA A 241 -4.90 24.55 -10.14
C ALA A 241 -5.46 25.15 -8.83
N PRO A 242 -5.43 24.48 -7.67
CA PRO A 242 -5.86 25.05 -6.39
C PRO A 242 -4.98 26.21 -5.96
N ILE A 243 -3.68 26.13 -6.21
CA ILE A 243 -2.68 27.16 -5.89
C ILE A 243 -3.01 28.43 -6.66
N VAL A 244 -3.16 28.32 -7.98
CA VAL A 244 -3.50 29.47 -8.84
C VAL A 244 -4.84 30.04 -8.44
N ALA A 245 -5.89 29.22 -8.22
CA ALA A 245 -7.20 29.68 -7.76
C ALA A 245 -7.13 30.43 -6.42
N GLY A 246 -6.25 30.01 -5.51
CA GLY A 246 -6.00 30.71 -4.25
C GLY A 246 -5.31 32.05 -4.46
N ILE A 247 -4.25 32.10 -5.25
CA ILE A 247 -3.47 33.32 -5.54
C ILE A 247 -4.33 34.39 -6.24
N VAL A 248 -5.13 33.99 -7.25
CA VAL A 248 -6.03 34.92 -7.97
C VAL A 248 -7.30 35.24 -7.17
N GLN A 249 -7.41 34.77 -5.93
CA GLN A 249 -8.52 35.00 -5.01
C GLN A 249 -9.91 34.66 -5.59
N MET A 250 -9.98 33.57 -6.32
CA MET A 250 -11.23 33.04 -6.83
C MET A 250 -12.33 33.00 -5.74
N ASP A 251 -13.58 33.20 -6.07
CA ASP A 251 -14.69 33.08 -5.12
C ASP A 251 -14.74 31.68 -4.48
N ARG A 252 -14.86 31.61 -3.14
CA ARG A 252 -14.80 30.35 -2.37
C ARG A 252 -15.93 29.39 -2.76
N LYS A 253 -17.14 29.87 -3.01
CA LYS A 253 -18.29 29.01 -3.35
C LYS A 253 -18.10 28.41 -4.74
N LYS A 254 -17.62 29.21 -5.70
CA LYS A 254 -17.31 28.75 -7.05
C LYS A 254 -16.16 27.72 -7.00
N PHE A 255 -15.06 28.04 -6.31
CA PHE A 255 -13.95 27.10 -6.14
C PHE A 255 -14.42 25.78 -5.53
N MET A 256 -15.19 25.82 -4.43
CA MET A 256 -15.67 24.62 -3.75
C MET A 256 -16.53 23.75 -4.67
N PHE A 257 -17.45 24.32 -5.41
CA PHE A 257 -18.29 23.58 -6.35
C PHE A 257 -17.46 22.85 -7.40
N TYR A 258 -16.55 23.56 -8.08
CA TYR A 258 -15.70 22.95 -9.10
C TYR A 258 -14.65 21.97 -8.52
N ASN A 259 -14.20 22.22 -7.30
CA ASN A 259 -13.34 21.31 -6.55
C ASN A 259 -14.04 19.98 -6.28
N ILE A 260 -15.26 19.99 -5.77
CA ILE A 260 -16.03 18.77 -5.48
C ILE A 260 -16.29 17.99 -6.77
N VAL A 261 -16.88 18.65 -7.79
CA VAL A 261 -17.21 18.00 -9.05
C VAL A 261 -15.96 17.42 -9.73
N GLY A 262 -14.89 18.21 -9.81
CA GLY A 262 -13.65 17.75 -10.44
C GLY A 262 -12.96 16.63 -9.66
N CYS A 263 -12.99 16.66 -8.32
CA CYS A 263 -12.39 15.63 -7.50
C CYS A 263 -13.13 14.29 -7.62
N VAL A 264 -14.45 14.33 -7.52
CA VAL A 264 -15.27 13.10 -7.69
C VAL A 264 -15.10 12.52 -9.10
N ALA A 265 -15.15 13.36 -10.13
CA ALA A 265 -14.97 12.92 -11.52
C ALA A 265 -13.59 12.27 -11.73
N TRP A 266 -12.54 12.87 -11.20
CA TRP A 266 -11.18 12.33 -11.29
C TRP A 266 -11.05 11.01 -10.54
N VAL A 267 -11.49 10.91 -9.27
CA VAL A 267 -11.39 9.69 -8.48
C VAL A 267 -12.18 8.55 -9.12
N VAL A 268 -13.42 8.79 -9.56
CA VAL A 268 -14.25 7.78 -10.24
C VAL A 268 -13.61 7.29 -11.55
N SER A 269 -12.86 8.15 -12.24
CA SER A 269 -12.19 7.76 -13.48
C SER A 269 -10.90 6.96 -13.27
N MET A 270 -10.30 7.01 -12.07
CA MET A 270 -9.03 6.36 -11.74
C MET A 270 -9.19 5.06 -10.97
N ILE A 271 -10.29 4.89 -10.25
CA ILE A 271 -10.66 3.67 -9.52
C ILE A 271 -11.50 2.75 -10.40
#